data_288407093f83a7e083989a8663eda57e
#
_entry.id   288407093f83a7e083989a8663eda57e
#
_cell.length_a   1.000
_cell.length_b   1.000
_cell.length_c   1.000
_cell.angle_alpha   90.00
_cell.angle_beta   90.00
_cell.angle_gamma   90.00
#
_symmetry.space_group_name_H-M   'P 1'
#
loop_
_entity.id
_entity.type
_entity.pdbx_description
1 polymer ?
#
loop_
_entity_poly.entity_id
_entity_poly.type
_entity_poly.pdbx_seq_one_letter_code
_entity_poly.pdbx_strand_id
1 'polypeptide(L)'
;MKRVLLLLSFVFAALSTQAADYNILKYGAISDTTRLSTKAVQRAIDACAAAGGGRVVVPTGNYKIGSIFLKSNVHLYLERGATLYGSTKLEDYKPVKTDYVSFRTQQQTIQLIFADKVSNVTIDGYGTIDGRGRAFKKTAVTDEGITRPHLLRFIQSQDIIIRNITLRNSGCWMQHFLACDRIKIDGVTVYNRSTKNNDALDLDGCHDVVVTNLISDSDDDGITLKSTSPRLCENITISNCIVSTHCNAIKLGTETNGGFRNINISNIVVKPSYDQDETIFGRKSGISAISLEMVDGGVLENVNVNNIVVDGTESPIFIRLGNRARGYKEGLAVTNVGKIDGVRISNVRVRNAGPTGCSITGLPGYPVENIHLDNISIHHKGGVTAEAMPKIEESAADEREKSYPEATMWGVLPAKGFFVRHARNVKFTNIEIQTEQEDVRDNFVMIDVKE
;
A
#
# COMPACT_ATOMS: atom_id res chain seq x y z
N MET A 1 -50.00 42.94 -48.65
CA MET A 1 -49.79 42.18 -47.41
C MET A 1 -48.38 41.62 -47.39
N LYS A 2 -47.46 42.33 -46.75
CA LYS A 2 -46.04 41.87 -46.59
C LYS A 2 -45.87 41.21 -45.20
N ARG A 3 -45.58 39.95 -45.16
CA ARG A 3 -45.22 39.23 -43.92
C ARG A 3 -43.73 39.48 -43.59
N VAL A 4 -43.53 40.18 -42.46
CA VAL A 4 -42.17 40.35 -41.88
C VAL A 4 -41.87 39.12 -41.05
N LEU A 5 -40.88 38.34 -41.46
CA LEU A 5 -40.30 37.24 -40.65
C LEU A 5 -39.30 37.84 -39.68
N LEU A 6 -39.59 37.77 -38.37
CA LEU A 6 -38.63 38.08 -37.32
C LEU A 6 -37.78 36.83 -37.06
N LEU A 7 -36.52 36.84 -37.46
CA LEU A 7 -35.51 35.87 -37.05
C LEU A 7 -34.99 36.26 -35.64
N LEU A 8 -35.41 35.52 -34.63
CA LEU A 8 -34.76 35.56 -33.31
C LEU A 8 -33.47 34.71 -33.39
N SER A 9 -32.33 35.35 -33.53
CA SER A 9 -31.02 34.72 -33.34
C SER A 9 -30.72 34.59 -31.84
N PHE A 10 -30.87 33.36 -31.31
CA PHE A 10 -30.34 33.01 -30.00
C PHE A 10 -28.82 32.92 -30.12
N VAL A 11 -28.09 33.90 -29.65
CA VAL A 11 -26.66 33.87 -29.43
C VAL A 11 -26.45 33.05 -28.15
N PHE A 12 -26.17 31.75 -28.28
CA PHE A 12 -25.60 30.99 -27.22
C PHE A 12 -24.17 31.49 -26.99
N ALA A 13 -23.98 32.40 -26.05
CA ALA A 13 -22.67 32.69 -25.50
C ALA A 13 -22.23 31.43 -24.74
N ALA A 14 -21.45 30.59 -25.41
CA ALA A 14 -20.67 29.54 -24.72
C ALA A 14 -19.69 30.27 -23.78
N LEU A 15 -20.09 30.48 -22.54
CA LEU A 15 -19.18 30.85 -21.47
C LEU A 15 -18.23 29.65 -21.34
N SER A 16 -17.06 29.74 -21.98
CA SER A 16 -15.93 28.89 -21.67
C SER A 16 -15.58 29.18 -20.20
N THR A 17 -16.14 28.41 -19.30
CA THR A 17 -15.73 28.44 -17.90
C THR A 17 -14.33 27.85 -17.84
N GLN A 18 -13.32 28.71 -17.99
CA GLN A 18 -11.97 28.37 -17.65
C GLN A 18 -11.99 27.99 -16.17
N ALA A 19 -11.54 26.79 -15.84
CA ALA A 19 -11.50 26.33 -14.46
C ALA A 19 -10.76 27.37 -13.60
N ALA A 20 -11.44 27.95 -12.64
CA ALA A 20 -10.90 29.05 -11.84
C ALA A 20 -9.77 28.55 -10.93
N ASP A 21 -8.69 29.33 -10.88
CA ASP A 21 -7.57 29.09 -9.95
C ASP A 21 -7.84 29.78 -8.61
N TYR A 22 -7.86 28.96 -7.57
CA TYR A 22 -8.00 29.37 -6.17
C TYR A 22 -6.62 29.36 -5.50
N ASN A 23 -5.83 30.42 -5.73
CA ASN A 23 -4.49 30.52 -5.16
C ASN A 23 -4.58 30.77 -3.64
N ILE A 24 -3.96 29.91 -2.83
CA ILE A 24 -4.02 29.94 -1.36
C ILE A 24 -3.56 31.27 -0.76
N LEU A 25 -2.66 32.00 -1.45
CA LEU A 25 -2.18 33.32 -0.99
C LEU A 25 -3.33 34.35 -0.94
N LYS A 26 -4.28 34.28 -1.89
CA LYS A 26 -5.47 35.14 -1.91
C LYS A 26 -6.40 34.86 -0.74
N TYR A 27 -6.27 33.72 -0.09
CA TYR A 27 -7.01 33.32 1.11
C TYR A 27 -6.23 33.53 2.40
N GLY A 28 -5.02 34.15 2.32
CA GLY A 28 -4.21 34.51 3.46
C GLY A 28 -3.23 33.43 3.91
N ALA A 29 -2.87 32.50 3.02
CA ALA A 29 -1.74 31.62 3.27
C ALA A 29 -0.43 32.42 3.28
N ILE A 30 0.49 32.00 4.13
CA ILE A 30 1.78 32.66 4.29
C ILE A 30 2.87 31.61 4.09
N SER A 31 3.81 31.90 3.19
CA SER A 31 4.97 31.06 2.95
C SER A 31 5.95 31.15 4.14
N ASP A 32 5.60 30.45 5.21
CA ASP A 32 6.32 30.46 6.49
C ASP A 32 6.04 29.15 7.24
N THR A 33 7.07 28.46 7.68
CA THR A 33 6.96 27.20 8.44
C THR A 33 6.72 27.41 9.94
N THR A 34 6.73 28.66 10.44
CA THR A 34 6.44 28.97 11.85
C THR A 34 4.95 29.20 12.11
N ARG A 35 4.21 29.70 11.13
CA ARG A 35 2.77 30.00 11.21
C ARG A 35 1.91 29.00 10.45
N LEU A 36 0.71 28.72 10.95
CA LEU A 36 -0.23 27.83 10.31
C LEU A 36 -0.99 28.51 9.16
N SER A 37 -0.92 27.94 7.98
CA SER A 37 -1.72 28.29 6.81
C SER A 37 -2.96 27.39 6.64
N THR A 38 -3.26 26.50 7.58
CA THR A 38 -4.37 25.51 7.51
C THR A 38 -5.69 26.15 7.13
N LYS A 39 -6.10 27.22 7.84
CA LYS A 39 -7.37 27.90 7.58
C LYS A 39 -7.42 28.56 6.20
N ALA A 40 -6.28 29.08 5.72
CA ALA A 40 -6.19 29.70 4.40
C ALA A 40 -6.34 28.66 3.27
N VAL A 41 -5.62 27.57 3.37
CA VAL A 41 -5.71 26.44 2.42
C VAL A 41 -7.13 25.87 2.43
N GLN A 42 -7.75 25.69 3.61
CA GLN A 42 -9.12 25.18 3.71
C GLN A 42 -10.13 26.14 3.07
N ARG A 43 -10.01 27.47 3.30
CA ARG A 43 -10.89 28.45 2.64
C ARG A 43 -10.78 28.41 1.11
N ALA A 44 -9.58 28.20 0.57
CA ALA A 44 -9.41 28.08 -0.88
C ALA A 44 -10.12 26.81 -1.41
N ILE A 45 -9.99 25.68 -0.70
CA ILE A 45 -10.70 24.43 -1.01
C ILE A 45 -12.21 24.63 -0.93
N ASP A 46 -12.70 25.26 0.12
CA ASP A 46 -14.14 25.51 0.32
C ASP A 46 -14.72 26.42 -0.76
N ALA A 47 -14.02 27.49 -1.11
CA ALA A 47 -14.43 28.40 -2.18
C ALA A 47 -14.44 27.71 -3.55
N CYS A 48 -13.41 26.90 -3.84
CA CYS A 48 -13.34 26.10 -5.06
C CYS A 48 -14.54 25.15 -5.18
N ALA A 49 -14.80 24.38 -4.13
CA ALA A 49 -15.92 23.43 -4.12
C ALA A 49 -17.29 24.14 -4.20
N ALA A 50 -17.47 25.26 -3.52
CA ALA A 50 -18.70 26.04 -3.55
C ALA A 50 -19.01 26.64 -4.95
N ALA A 51 -17.96 26.86 -5.75
CA ALA A 51 -18.10 27.32 -7.14
C ALA A 51 -18.30 26.14 -8.14
N GLY A 52 -18.49 24.93 -7.66
CA GLY A 52 -18.68 23.73 -8.49
C GLY A 52 -17.41 22.97 -8.81
N GLY A 53 -16.24 23.46 -8.40
CA GLY A 53 -14.94 22.82 -8.60
C GLY A 53 -13.91 23.74 -9.27
N GLY A 54 -12.71 23.23 -9.44
CA GLY A 54 -11.59 23.98 -10.03
C GLY A 54 -10.26 23.59 -9.42
N ARG A 55 -9.25 24.44 -9.59
CA ARG A 55 -7.88 24.18 -9.15
C ARG A 55 -7.50 25.07 -7.95
N VAL A 56 -7.18 24.43 -6.83
CA VAL A 56 -6.58 25.08 -5.65
C VAL A 56 -5.07 25.06 -5.84
N VAL A 57 -4.48 26.25 -6.04
CA VAL A 57 -3.06 26.38 -6.34
C VAL A 57 -2.27 26.68 -5.08
N VAL A 58 -1.30 25.84 -4.79
CA VAL A 58 -0.24 26.04 -3.80
C VAL A 58 1.00 26.53 -4.55
N PRO A 59 1.30 27.83 -4.56
CA PRO A 59 2.45 28.35 -5.31
C PRO A 59 3.77 28.00 -4.63
N THR A 60 4.88 28.20 -5.34
CA THR A 60 6.22 28.01 -4.82
C THR A 60 6.36 28.64 -3.43
N GLY A 61 6.90 27.88 -2.47
CA GLY A 61 7.08 28.30 -1.07
C GLY A 61 6.78 27.18 -0.08
N ASN A 62 6.94 27.49 1.20
CA ASN A 62 6.82 26.54 2.30
C ASN A 62 5.63 26.90 3.20
N TYR A 63 4.64 26.06 3.27
CA TYR A 63 3.39 26.34 4.00
C TYR A 63 3.15 25.27 5.07
N LYS A 64 3.12 25.69 6.35
CA LYS A 64 2.78 24.79 7.45
C LYS A 64 1.27 24.64 7.59
N ILE A 65 0.80 23.40 7.64
CA ILE A 65 -0.61 23.06 7.79
C ILE A 65 -0.84 22.00 8.88
N GLY A 66 -2.00 22.04 9.50
CA GLY A 66 -2.62 20.90 10.18
C GLY A 66 -3.56 20.18 9.21
N SER A 67 -4.59 19.51 9.74
CA SER A 67 -5.56 18.78 8.90
C SER A 67 -6.30 19.68 7.93
N ILE A 68 -6.32 19.31 6.63
CA ILE A 68 -7.17 19.89 5.59
C ILE A 68 -8.09 18.81 5.02
N PHE A 69 -9.27 19.24 4.56
CA PHE A 69 -10.37 18.40 4.11
C PHE A 69 -10.67 18.70 2.64
N LEU A 70 -10.41 17.73 1.78
CA LEU A 70 -10.73 17.83 0.35
C LEU A 70 -12.23 17.67 0.14
N LYS A 71 -12.72 18.23 -0.95
CA LYS A 71 -14.11 18.20 -1.37
C LYS A 71 -14.22 17.72 -2.81
N SER A 72 -15.40 17.29 -3.22
CA SER A 72 -15.66 16.88 -4.60
C SER A 72 -15.31 17.97 -5.60
N ASN A 73 -14.83 17.57 -6.77
CA ASN A 73 -14.43 18.43 -7.88
C ASN A 73 -13.25 19.37 -7.57
N VAL A 74 -12.44 19.08 -6.56
CA VAL A 74 -11.27 19.88 -6.19
C VAL A 74 -10.00 19.26 -6.74
N HIS A 75 -9.23 20.05 -7.46
CA HIS A 75 -7.88 19.74 -7.89
C HIS A 75 -6.88 20.52 -7.02
N LEU A 76 -6.23 19.86 -6.06
CA LEU A 76 -5.15 20.44 -5.26
C LEU A 76 -3.84 20.35 -6.07
N TYR A 77 -3.34 21.50 -6.54
CA TYR A 77 -2.17 21.59 -7.39
C TYR A 77 -1.01 22.27 -6.67
N LEU A 78 0.10 21.56 -6.52
CA LEU A 78 1.33 22.08 -5.91
C LEU A 78 2.34 22.44 -7.00
N GLU A 79 2.67 23.73 -7.12
CA GLU A 79 3.69 24.18 -8.06
C GLU A 79 5.07 23.59 -7.72
N ARG A 80 5.97 23.62 -8.68
CA ARG A 80 7.38 23.26 -8.47
C ARG A 80 7.99 24.15 -7.39
N GLY A 81 8.66 23.53 -6.39
CA GLY A 81 9.18 24.24 -5.23
C GLY A 81 8.14 24.60 -4.15
N ALA A 82 6.88 24.22 -4.33
CA ALA A 82 5.89 24.29 -3.25
C ALA A 82 6.04 23.12 -2.29
N THR A 83 5.98 23.40 -0.98
CA THR A 83 5.91 22.35 0.04
C THR A 83 4.81 22.65 1.05
N LEU A 84 3.90 21.68 1.22
CA LEU A 84 2.99 21.64 2.35
C LEU A 84 3.64 20.83 3.48
N TYR A 85 3.99 21.51 4.57
CA TYR A 85 4.54 20.88 5.77
C TYR A 85 3.47 20.59 6.80
N GLY A 86 3.36 19.37 7.26
CA GLY A 86 2.55 19.00 8.41
C GLY A 86 3.06 19.69 9.69
N SER A 87 2.13 20.09 10.54
CA SER A 87 2.50 20.56 11.88
C SER A 87 3.13 19.44 12.69
N THR A 88 4.04 19.80 13.59
CA THR A 88 4.64 18.86 14.56
C THR A 88 3.86 18.76 15.86
N LYS A 89 2.71 19.44 15.94
CA LYS A 89 1.84 19.49 17.12
C LYS A 89 0.52 18.78 16.83
N LEU A 90 0.12 17.84 17.69
CA LEU A 90 -1.13 17.08 17.53
C LEU A 90 -2.38 17.95 17.59
N GLU A 91 -2.35 19.03 18.38
CA GLU A 91 -3.46 19.98 18.49
C GLU A 91 -3.85 20.67 17.18
N ASP A 92 -2.93 20.70 16.20
CA ASP A 92 -3.16 21.25 14.87
C ASP A 92 -3.90 20.27 13.94
N TYR A 93 -4.03 19.02 14.36
CA TYR A 93 -4.73 17.98 13.60
C TYR A 93 -6.14 17.78 14.16
N LYS A 94 -7.10 17.69 13.27
CA LYS A 94 -8.50 17.47 13.64
C LYS A 94 -8.82 15.97 13.56
N PRO A 95 -9.13 15.31 14.69
CA PRO A 95 -9.62 13.95 14.64
C PRO A 95 -10.97 13.87 13.91
N VAL A 96 -11.11 12.85 13.07
CA VAL A 96 -12.35 12.58 12.31
C VAL A 96 -12.77 11.15 12.53
N LYS A 97 -14.03 10.95 12.91
CA LYS A 97 -14.70 9.65 12.90
C LYS A 97 -15.53 9.55 11.62
N THR A 98 -15.39 8.46 10.91
CA THR A 98 -16.22 8.11 9.76
C THR A 98 -17.30 7.12 10.18
N ASP A 99 -18.38 7.02 9.42
CA ASP A 99 -19.40 5.98 9.60
C ASP A 99 -19.03 4.65 8.94
N TYR A 100 -17.96 4.63 8.11
CA TYR A 100 -17.48 3.38 7.53
C TYR A 100 -16.79 2.52 8.58
N VAL A 101 -17.30 1.30 8.78
CA VAL A 101 -16.77 0.38 9.78
C VAL A 101 -15.72 -0.53 9.19
N SER A 102 -14.50 -0.39 9.66
CA SER A 102 -13.38 -1.26 9.35
C SER A 102 -12.48 -1.42 10.57
N PHE A 103 -11.60 -2.41 10.57
CA PHE A 103 -10.62 -2.54 11.64
C PHE A 103 -9.80 -1.26 11.85
N ARG A 104 -9.43 -0.58 10.76
CA ARG A 104 -8.59 0.64 10.82
C ARG A 104 -9.35 1.90 11.19
N THR A 105 -10.62 2.03 10.86
CA THR A 105 -11.41 3.23 11.21
C THR A 105 -11.71 3.30 12.71
N GLN A 106 -11.66 2.18 13.41
CA GLN A 106 -11.81 2.13 14.86
C GLN A 106 -10.55 2.53 15.62
N GLN A 107 -9.39 2.51 14.95
CA GLN A 107 -8.10 2.76 15.59
C GLN A 107 -7.44 4.07 15.17
N GLN A 108 -7.81 4.64 14.03
CA GLN A 108 -7.09 5.75 13.42
C GLN A 108 -8.04 6.89 13.03
N THR A 109 -7.85 8.04 13.64
CA THR A 109 -8.73 9.21 13.44
C THR A 109 -8.02 10.47 12.99
N ILE A 110 -6.67 10.46 12.89
CA ILE A 110 -5.85 11.65 12.61
C ILE A 110 -5.13 11.52 11.27
N GLN A 111 -5.21 12.54 10.44
CA GLN A 111 -4.57 12.65 9.13
C GLN A 111 -4.25 14.09 8.76
N LEU A 112 -3.29 14.30 7.85
CA LEU A 112 -2.94 15.62 7.34
C LEU A 112 -3.90 16.06 6.25
N ILE A 113 -4.11 15.23 5.23
CA ILE A 113 -5.05 15.49 4.12
C ILE A 113 -6.11 14.40 4.15
N PHE A 114 -7.36 14.80 4.26
CA PHE A 114 -8.49 13.90 4.41
C PHE A 114 -9.57 14.12 3.36
N ALA A 115 -10.17 13.04 2.91
CA ALA A 115 -11.34 13.03 2.05
C ALA A 115 -12.28 11.88 2.46
N ASP A 116 -13.56 12.15 2.63
CA ASP A 116 -14.58 11.15 2.92
C ASP A 116 -15.83 11.42 2.06
N LYS A 117 -16.27 10.39 1.32
CA LYS A 117 -17.44 10.45 0.43
C LYS A 117 -17.35 11.58 -0.61
N VAL A 118 -16.17 11.79 -1.19
CA VAL A 118 -15.94 12.76 -2.25
C VAL A 118 -15.72 12.07 -3.60
N SER A 119 -15.95 12.81 -4.67
CA SER A 119 -15.72 12.36 -6.04
C SER A 119 -14.96 13.38 -6.87
N ASN A 120 -14.25 12.90 -7.90
CA ASN A 120 -13.51 13.73 -8.84
C ASN A 120 -12.50 14.65 -8.14
N VAL A 121 -11.54 14.02 -7.43
CA VAL A 121 -10.49 14.71 -6.68
C VAL A 121 -9.13 14.42 -7.28
N THR A 122 -8.34 15.46 -7.48
CA THR A 122 -6.96 15.34 -7.96
C THR A 122 -6.00 16.01 -6.98
N ILE A 123 -4.88 15.32 -6.67
CA ILE A 123 -3.69 15.93 -6.06
C ILE A 123 -2.57 15.76 -7.08
N ASP A 124 -2.02 16.84 -7.59
CA ASP A 124 -0.94 16.77 -8.57
C ASP A 124 -0.02 18.02 -8.53
N GLY A 125 0.89 18.09 -9.50
CA GLY A 125 1.87 19.14 -9.61
C GLY A 125 3.28 18.56 -9.50
N TYR A 126 4.23 19.37 -9.06
CA TYR A 126 5.62 18.90 -8.88
C TYR A 126 6.17 19.34 -7.52
N GLY A 127 5.26 19.65 -6.60
CA GLY A 127 5.59 20.04 -5.24
C GLY A 127 5.73 18.85 -4.30
N THR A 128 5.83 19.15 -3.02
CA THR A 128 6.04 18.17 -1.95
C THR A 128 4.97 18.31 -0.87
N ILE A 129 4.52 17.18 -0.33
CA ILE A 129 3.78 17.12 0.93
C ILE A 129 4.64 16.36 1.92
N ASP A 130 5.06 17.03 2.99
CA ASP A 130 5.91 16.47 4.04
C ASP A 130 5.18 16.45 5.37
N GLY A 131 4.87 15.27 5.86
CA GLY A 131 4.12 15.08 7.11
C GLY A 131 4.91 15.39 8.37
N ARG A 132 6.25 15.54 8.29
CA ARG A 132 7.15 15.76 9.44
C ARG A 132 6.95 14.72 10.56
N GLY A 133 6.62 13.50 10.16
CA GLY A 133 6.17 12.39 11.03
C GLY A 133 7.12 12.03 12.16
N ARG A 134 8.43 12.31 12.01
CA ARG A 134 9.44 12.05 13.05
C ARG A 134 9.10 12.73 14.40
N ALA A 135 8.33 13.82 14.37
CA ALA A 135 7.84 14.49 15.56
C ALA A 135 6.91 13.60 16.40
N PHE A 136 6.29 12.57 15.79
CA PHE A 136 5.33 11.66 16.43
C PHE A 136 5.92 10.28 16.78
N LYS A 137 7.26 10.12 16.68
CA LYS A 137 7.93 8.81 16.90
C LYS A 137 7.65 8.22 18.29
N LYS A 138 7.43 9.05 19.30
CA LYS A 138 7.18 8.65 20.69
C LYS A 138 5.70 8.67 21.08
N THR A 139 4.81 8.98 20.16
CA THR A 139 3.38 9.09 20.48
C THR A 139 2.79 7.71 20.72
N ALA A 140 2.22 7.50 21.87
CA ALA A 140 1.60 6.24 22.26
C ALA A 140 0.23 6.05 21.57
N VAL A 141 -0.25 4.80 21.53
CA VAL A 141 -1.66 4.51 21.28
C VAL A 141 -2.41 4.96 22.53
N THR A 142 -3.39 5.85 22.38
CA THR A 142 -4.29 6.30 23.45
C THR A 142 -5.64 5.59 23.33
N ASP A 143 -6.52 5.75 24.31
CA ASP A 143 -7.91 5.26 24.25
C ASP A 143 -8.70 5.83 23.07
N GLU A 144 -8.24 6.94 22.49
CA GLU A 144 -8.77 7.55 21.27
C GLU A 144 -8.17 6.96 19.97
N GLY A 145 -7.27 5.99 20.09
CA GLY A 145 -6.62 5.30 18.97
C GLY A 145 -5.18 5.76 18.70
N ILE A 146 -4.71 5.48 17.48
CA ILE A 146 -3.35 5.83 17.05
C ILE A 146 -3.29 7.33 16.75
N THR A 147 -2.43 8.05 17.47
CA THR A 147 -2.30 9.51 17.39
C THR A 147 -1.20 9.98 16.42
N ARG A 148 -0.65 9.09 15.60
CA ARG A 148 0.32 9.41 14.54
C ARG A 148 -0.43 9.66 13.23
N PRO A 149 -0.32 10.86 12.60
CA PRO A 149 -1.12 11.21 11.43
C PRO A 149 -0.76 10.37 10.20
N HIS A 150 -1.77 9.87 9.47
CA HIS A 150 -1.61 9.54 8.05
C HIS A 150 -1.27 10.80 7.25
N LEU A 151 -0.56 10.66 6.11
CA LEU A 151 -0.35 11.81 5.24
C LEU A 151 -1.60 12.07 4.39
N LEU A 152 -1.98 11.11 3.56
CA LEU A 152 -3.20 11.15 2.74
C LEU A 152 -4.15 10.06 3.22
N ARG A 153 -5.41 10.40 3.43
CA ARG A 153 -6.44 9.42 3.75
C ARG A 153 -7.74 9.72 3.02
N PHE A 154 -8.16 8.77 2.20
CA PHE A 154 -9.41 8.80 1.45
C PHE A 154 -10.31 7.66 1.93
N ILE A 155 -11.57 7.94 2.21
CA ILE A 155 -12.55 6.93 2.63
C ILE A 155 -13.79 7.06 1.75
N GLN A 156 -14.39 5.95 1.28
CA GLN A 156 -15.63 5.90 0.51
C GLN A 156 -15.68 6.91 -0.67
N SER A 157 -14.55 7.18 -1.28
CA SER A 157 -14.38 8.21 -2.31
C SER A 157 -14.09 7.60 -3.67
N GLN A 158 -14.33 8.35 -4.74
CA GLN A 158 -14.18 7.82 -6.10
C GLN A 158 -13.62 8.86 -7.08
N ASP A 159 -13.14 8.38 -8.24
CA ASP A 159 -12.55 9.21 -9.28
C ASP A 159 -11.38 10.04 -8.74
N ILE A 160 -10.41 9.34 -8.12
CA ILE A 160 -9.27 9.93 -7.44
C ILE A 160 -8.04 9.84 -8.34
N ILE A 161 -7.31 10.94 -8.47
CA ILE A 161 -6.05 11.00 -9.20
C ILE A 161 -4.97 11.58 -8.28
N ILE A 162 -3.89 10.82 -8.07
CA ILE A 162 -2.67 11.30 -7.39
C ILE A 162 -1.51 11.15 -8.38
N ARG A 163 -0.86 12.24 -8.75
CA ARG A 163 0.21 12.15 -9.76
C ARG A 163 1.31 13.20 -9.61
N ASN A 164 2.50 12.86 -10.11
CA ASN A 164 3.67 13.75 -10.26
C ASN A 164 4.09 14.49 -8.97
N ILE A 165 3.73 13.98 -7.80
CA ILE A 165 3.96 14.64 -6.52
C ILE A 165 4.95 13.85 -5.67
N THR A 166 5.68 14.56 -4.80
CA THR A 166 6.54 13.94 -3.79
C THR A 166 5.84 13.92 -2.44
N LEU A 167 5.77 12.75 -1.81
CA LEU A 167 5.17 12.52 -0.49
C LEU A 167 6.26 12.06 0.47
N ARG A 168 6.35 12.69 1.65
CA ARG A 168 7.44 12.43 2.59
C ARG A 168 6.97 12.37 4.03
N ASN A 169 7.65 11.53 4.81
CA ASN A 169 7.69 11.58 6.27
C ASN A 169 6.30 11.62 6.93
N SER A 170 5.43 10.68 6.65
CA SER A 170 4.16 10.57 7.38
C SER A 170 4.37 10.13 8.83
N GLY A 171 3.43 10.40 9.70
CA GLY A 171 3.45 9.86 11.07
C GLY A 171 3.02 8.40 11.16
N CYS A 172 2.36 7.89 10.11
CA CYS A 172 1.90 6.50 9.96
C CYS A 172 1.90 6.16 8.47
N TRP A 173 0.94 5.42 7.93
CA TRP A 173 0.81 5.12 6.51
C TRP A 173 0.80 6.38 5.65
N MET A 174 1.53 6.35 4.53
CA MET A 174 1.66 7.53 3.65
C MET A 174 0.38 7.82 2.91
N GLN A 175 -0.16 6.85 2.22
CA GLN A 175 -1.34 6.96 1.38
C GLN A 175 -2.30 5.83 1.76
N HIS A 176 -3.44 6.14 2.36
CA HIS A 176 -4.46 5.17 2.71
C HIS A 176 -5.75 5.46 1.96
N PHE A 177 -6.11 4.57 1.06
CA PHE A 177 -7.38 4.58 0.35
C PHE A 177 -8.26 3.45 0.89
N LEU A 178 -9.36 3.78 1.54
CA LEU A 178 -10.26 2.81 2.16
C LEU A 178 -11.63 2.85 1.50
N ALA A 179 -12.06 1.72 0.95
CA ALA A 179 -13.34 1.58 0.25
C ALA A 179 -13.53 2.62 -0.86
N CYS A 180 -12.49 2.89 -1.63
CA CYS A 180 -12.46 3.85 -2.72
C CYS A 180 -12.53 3.17 -4.09
N ASP A 181 -13.02 3.91 -5.09
CA ASP A 181 -13.22 3.40 -6.44
C ASP A 181 -12.57 4.29 -7.50
N ARG A 182 -12.13 3.69 -8.61
CA ARG A 182 -11.55 4.37 -9.79
C ARG A 182 -10.40 5.31 -9.40
N ILE A 183 -9.34 4.71 -8.85
CA ILE A 183 -8.15 5.41 -8.39
C ILE A 183 -7.05 5.30 -9.45
N LYS A 184 -6.37 6.41 -9.72
CA LYS A 184 -5.17 6.46 -10.55
C LYS A 184 -4.03 7.10 -9.76
N ILE A 185 -2.93 6.35 -9.62
CA ILE A 185 -1.69 6.83 -8.97
C ILE A 185 -0.58 6.72 -10.02
N ASP A 186 0.01 7.84 -10.42
CA ASP A 186 0.97 7.89 -11.51
C ASP A 186 2.13 8.85 -11.22
N GLY A 187 3.36 8.39 -11.37
CA GLY A 187 4.55 9.23 -11.25
C GLY A 187 4.78 9.80 -9.84
N VAL A 188 4.26 9.14 -8.80
CA VAL A 188 4.41 9.58 -7.41
C VAL A 188 5.76 9.10 -6.86
N THR A 189 6.46 10.00 -6.15
CA THR A 189 7.66 9.65 -5.39
C THR A 189 7.32 9.63 -3.91
N VAL A 190 7.65 8.53 -3.22
CA VAL A 190 7.43 8.36 -1.78
C VAL A 190 8.75 8.16 -1.06
N TYR A 191 8.93 8.89 0.04
CA TYR A 191 9.99 8.66 1.01
C TYR A 191 9.41 8.66 2.41
N ASN A 192 9.23 7.48 3.02
CA ASN A 192 8.46 7.33 4.26
C ASN A 192 9.21 6.54 5.33
N ARG A 193 9.99 7.23 6.18
CA ARG A 193 10.91 6.63 7.13
C ARG A 193 11.01 7.47 8.40
N SER A 194 9.90 7.74 9.02
CA SER A 194 9.80 8.68 10.15
C SER A 194 9.55 8.02 11.48
N THR A 195 8.69 6.96 11.47
CA THR A 195 8.22 6.27 12.67
C THR A 195 8.01 4.78 12.35
N LYS A 196 7.18 4.09 13.11
CA LYS A 196 6.66 2.75 12.80
C LYS A 196 5.45 2.83 11.87
N ASN A 197 5.18 1.76 11.12
CA ASN A 197 4.08 1.67 10.16
C ASN A 197 4.15 2.78 9.10
N ASN A 198 5.31 2.98 8.54
CA ASN A 198 5.56 3.93 7.48
C ASN A 198 5.42 3.26 6.10
N ASP A 199 4.28 2.61 5.87
CA ASP A 199 3.92 2.02 4.58
C ASP A 199 3.88 3.13 3.50
N ALA A 200 4.22 2.80 2.24
CA ALA A 200 4.22 3.80 1.18
C ALA A 200 2.85 3.96 0.52
N LEU A 201 2.12 2.87 0.32
CA LEU A 201 0.80 2.87 -0.29
C LEU A 201 -0.05 1.72 0.25
N ASP A 202 -1.24 2.05 0.74
CA ASP A 202 -2.25 1.11 1.23
C ASP A 202 -3.56 1.26 0.47
N LEU A 203 -3.90 0.26 -0.34
CA LEU A 203 -5.17 0.12 -1.02
C LEU A 203 -6.04 -0.85 -0.21
N ASP A 204 -7.07 -0.34 0.47
CA ASP A 204 -7.86 -1.09 1.46
C ASP A 204 -9.31 -1.23 0.99
N GLY A 205 -9.67 -2.42 0.50
CA GLY A 205 -10.99 -2.67 -0.06
C GLY A 205 -11.33 -1.75 -1.24
N CYS A 206 -10.39 -1.45 -2.13
CA CYS A 206 -10.55 -0.57 -3.28
C CYS A 206 -10.89 -1.33 -4.56
N HIS A 207 -11.62 -0.69 -5.47
CA HIS A 207 -11.94 -1.24 -6.79
C HIS A 207 -11.46 -0.34 -7.93
N ASP A 208 -11.11 -0.99 -9.07
CA ASP A 208 -10.74 -0.32 -10.32
C ASP A 208 -9.56 0.64 -10.14
N VAL A 209 -8.43 0.10 -9.70
CA VAL A 209 -7.23 0.89 -9.35
C VAL A 209 -6.12 0.67 -10.35
N VAL A 210 -5.49 1.74 -10.78
CA VAL A 210 -4.26 1.72 -11.58
C VAL A 210 -3.15 2.46 -10.83
N VAL A 211 -2.05 1.75 -10.53
CA VAL A 211 -0.82 2.33 -9.98
C VAL A 211 0.30 2.16 -10.99
N THR A 212 0.96 3.23 -11.38
CA THR A 212 2.07 3.16 -12.32
C THR A 212 3.14 4.20 -12.01
N ASN A 213 4.39 3.90 -12.42
CA ASN A 213 5.53 4.82 -12.30
C ASN A 213 5.78 5.30 -10.86
N LEU A 214 5.44 4.50 -9.85
CA LEU A 214 5.71 4.81 -8.44
C LEU A 214 7.18 4.52 -8.14
N ILE A 215 7.85 5.47 -7.47
CA ILE A 215 9.16 5.26 -6.87
C ILE A 215 9.00 5.43 -5.36
N SER A 216 9.22 4.36 -4.59
CA SER A 216 9.04 4.40 -3.14
C SER A 216 10.25 3.89 -2.37
N ASP A 217 10.49 4.51 -1.21
CA ASP A 217 11.40 4.04 -0.18
C ASP A 217 10.71 4.21 1.18
N SER A 218 10.32 3.10 1.79
CA SER A 218 9.53 3.04 3.03
C SER A 218 10.24 2.23 4.10
N ASP A 219 9.92 2.51 5.36
CA ASP A 219 10.43 1.75 6.49
C ASP A 219 9.59 0.49 6.76
N ASP A 220 8.28 0.57 6.53
CA ASP A 220 7.34 -0.55 6.56
C ASP A 220 6.97 -0.97 5.11
N ASP A 221 5.85 -1.63 4.89
CA ASP A 221 5.47 -2.20 3.59
C ASP A 221 5.52 -1.18 2.43
N GLY A 222 5.88 -1.64 1.24
CA GLY A 222 5.97 -0.82 0.03
C GLY A 222 4.60 -0.56 -0.59
N ILE A 223 4.14 -1.45 -1.46
CA ILE A 223 2.81 -1.40 -2.06
C ILE A 223 1.96 -2.49 -1.43
N THR A 224 0.91 -2.09 -0.72
CA THR A 224 0.11 -3.00 0.09
C THR A 224 -1.37 -2.93 -0.30
N LEU A 225 -1.96 -4.09 -0.53
CA LEU A 225 -3.39 -4.27 -0.64
C LEU A 225 -3.90 -4.84 0.67
N LYS A 226 -4.93 -4.23 1.23
CA LYS A 226 -5.54 -4.62 2.50
C LYS A 226 -7.05 -4.81 2.33
N SER A 227 -7.66 -5.56 3.22
CA SER A 227 -9.10 -5.66 3.32
C SER A 227 -9.48 -5.66 4.80
N THR A 228 -9.48 -4.45 5.38
CA THR A 228 -9.81 -4.22 6.81
C THR A 228 -11.32 -4.18 7.09
N SER A 229 -12.12 -4.52 6.09
CA SER A 229 -13.58 -4.63 6.09
C SER A 229 -14.00 -5.81 5.22
N PRO A 230 -15.31 -6.17 5.13
CA PRO A 230 -15.75 -7.21 4.21
C PRO A 230 -15.59 -6.87 2.72
N ARG A 231 -15.19 -5.65 2.38
CA ARG A 231 -15.01 -5.23 0.99
C ARG A 231 -13.69 -5.74 0.43
N LEU A 232 -13.76 -6.42 -0.70
CA LEU A 232 -12.59 -6.91 -1.45
C LEU A 232 -11.73 -5.75 -1.99
N CYS A 233 -10.44 -6.00 -2.20
CA CYS A 233 -9.68 -5.29 -3.23
C CYS A 233 -9.90 -5.98 -4.57
N GLU A 234 -10.39 -5.27 -5.59
CA GLU A 234 -10.77 -5.90 -6.86
C GLU A 234 -10.41 -5.05 -8.08
N ASN A 235 -10.01 -5.74 -9.18
CA ASN A 235 -9.67 -5.11 -10.46
C ASN A 235 -8.52 -4.10 -10.31
N ILE A 236 -7.37 -4.54 -9.82
CA ILE A 236 -6.23 -3.68 -9.54
C ILE A 236 -5.05 -4.03 -10.45
N THR A 237 -4.48 -3.02 -11.10
CA THR A 237 -3.25 -3.14 -11.89
C THR A 237 -2.17 -2.25 -11.29
N ILE A 238 -0.99 -2.85 -11.03
CA ILE A 238 0.21 -2.17 -10.53
C ILE A 238 1.37 -2.45 -11.48
N SER A 239 2.02 -1.41 -12.00
CA SER A 239 3.08 -1.62 -12.98
C SER A 239 4.15 -0.52 -13.00
N ASN A 240 5.33 -0.87 -13.55
CA ASN A 240 6.42 0.07 -13.80
C ASN A 240 6.90 0.81 -12.54
N CYS A 241 7.03 0.11 -11.41
CA CYS A 241 7.39 0.70 -10.13
C CYS A 241 8.80 0.31 -9.68
N ILE A 242 9.42 1.16 -8.87
CA ILE A 242 10.64 0.86 -8.12
C ILE A 242 10.29 0.94 -6.65
N VAL A 243 10.46 -0.16 -5.94
CA VAL A 243 10.05 -0.28 -4.53
C VAL A 243 11.25 -0.64 -3.67
N SER A 244 11.49 0.18 -2.67
CA SER A 244 12.48 -0.07 -1.62
C SER A 244 11.77 -0.09 -0.27
N THR A 245 12.14 -1.04 0.59
CA THR A 245 11.55 -1.14 1.94
C THR A 245 12.44 -1.97 2.86
N HIS A 246 12.27 -1.81 4.17
CA HIS A 246 12.80 -2.75 5.16
C HIS A 246 11.82 -3.88 5.50
N CYS A 247 10.58 -3.83 4.98
CA CYS A 247 9.54 -4.82 5.22
C CYS A 247 9.19 -5.59 3.93
N ASN A 248 7.94 -5.59 3.50
CA ASN A 248 7.50 -6.31 2.31
C ASN A 248 7.31 -5.35 1.13
N ALA A 249 7.91 -5.64 -0.02
CA ALA A 249 7.85 -4.72 -1.15
C ALA A 249 6.48 -4.71 -1.83
N ILE A 250 5.91 -5.89 -2.08
CA ILE A 250 4.56 -6.10 -2.61
C ILE A 250 3.85 -7.02 -1.63
N LYS A 251 2.74 -6.55 -1.05
CA LYS A 251 1.99 -7.32 -0.05
C LYS A 251 0.49 -7.30 -0.31
N LEU A 252 -0.14 -8.46 -0.28
CA LEU A 252 -1.57 -8.64 -0.17
C LEU A 252 -1.84 -9.19 1.24
N GLY A 253 -2.39 -8.35 2.10
CA GLY A 253 -2.53 -8.65 3.54
C GLY A 253 -2.02 -7.51 4.44
N THR A 254 -1.85 -7.71 5.74
CA THR A 254 -2.22 -8.86 6.57
C THR A 254 -3.73 -8.92 6.85
N GLU A 255 -4.43 -7.76 6.81
CA GLU A 255 -5.88 -7.70 6.98
C GLU A 255 -6.58 -8.23 5.75
N THR A 256 -7.45 -9.24 5.92
CA THR A 256 -8.01 -10.01 4.79
C THR A 256 -9.47 -10.41 4.99
N ASN A 257 -10.27 -9.58 5.67
CA ASN A 257 -11.67 -9.92 5.94
C ASN A 257 -12.55 -10.08 4.67
N GLY A 258 -12.31 -9.28 3.62
CA GLY A 258 -12.94 -9.46 2.31
C GLY A 258 -12.06 -10.23 1.35
N GLY A 259 -10.80 -9.80 1.21
CA GLY A 259 -9.81 -10.45 0.35
C GLY A 259 -9.44 -9.67 -0.90
N PHE A 260 -8.97 -10.39 -1.94
CA PHE A 260 -8.34 -9.84 -3.14
C PHE A 260 -8.77 -10.63 -4.38
N ARG A 261 -9.16 -9.94 -5.45
CA ARG A 261 -9.60 -10.55 -6.70
C ARG A 261 -9.15 -9.77 -7.91
N ASN A 262 -8.80 -10.46 -9.01
CA ASN A 262 -8.43 -9.83 -10.28
C ASN A 262 -7.27 -8.83 -10.11
N ILE A 263 -6.14 -9.27 -9.57
CA ILE A 263 -4.97 -8.43 -9.31
C ILE A 263 -3.87 -8.75 -10.31
N ASN A 264 -3.37 -7.73 -11.00
CA ASN A 264 -2.23 -7.85 -11.91
C ASN A 264 -1.09 -6.91 -11.48
N ILE A 265 0.09 -7.49 -11.21
CA ILE A 265 1.30 -6.77 -10.78
C ILE A 265 2.42 -7.10 -11.75
N SER A 266 3.04 -6.09 -12.35
CA SER A 266 4.07 -6.34 -13.36
C SER A 266 5.14 -5.25 -13.47
N ASN A 267 6.31 -5.61 -14.00
CA ASN A 267 7.40 -4.68 -14.27
C ASN A 267 7.85 -3.92 -13.01
N ILE A 268 8.17 -4.65 -11.94
CA ILE A 268 8.60 -4.05 -10.67
C ILE A 268 10.08 -4.34 -10.43
N VAL A 269 10.80 -3.32 -9.98
CA VAL A 269 12.14 -3.48 -9.40
C VAL A 269 12.03 -3.33 -7.89
N VAL A 270 12.42 -4.36 -7.16
CA VAL A 270 12.56 -4.35 -5.70
C VAL A 270 14.04 -4.23 -5.36
N LYS A 271 14.39 -3.31 -4.49
CA LYS A 271 15.78 -3.09 -4.11
C LYS A 271 15.88 -2.65 -2.63
N PRO A 272 17.07 -2.74 -2.01
CA PRO A 272 17.29 -2.28 -0.65
C PRO A 272 16.95 -0.80 -0.49
N SER A 273 16.54 -0.42 0.70
CA SER A 273 16.36 0.97 1.06
C SER A 273 17.70 1.74 1.01
N TYR A 274 17.66 3.01 0.69
CA TYR A 274 18.83 3.87 0.71
C TYR A 274 19.40 4.08 2.11
N ASP A 275 18.55 4.11 3.14
CA ASP A 275 18.96 4.25 4.51
C ASP A 275 19.22 2.86 5.11
N GLN A 276 20.46 2.56 5.36
CA GLN A 276 20.90 1.31 5.94
C GLN A 276 21.06 1.39 7.47
N ASP A 277 20.86 2.57 8.07
CA ASP A 277 21.06 2.79 9.50
C ASP A 277 19.80 2.49 10.33
N GLU A 278 18.62 2.73 9.76
CA GLU A 278 17.35 2.34 10.37
C GLU A 278 16.86 0.99 9.80
N THR A 279 16.35 0.13 10.67
CA THR A 279 15.90 -1.22 10.31
C THR A 279 14.58 -1.54 10.99
N ILE A 280 13.73 -2.32 10.31
CA ILE A 280 12.63 -3.02 10.96
C ILE A 280 13.12 -4.41 11.38
N PHE A 281 12.78 -4.81 12.59
CA PHE A 281 13.17 -6.10 13.15
C PHE A 281 14.68 -6.41 13.05
N GLY A 282 15.52 -5.38 13.07
CA GLY A 282 16.98 -5.50 12.99
C GLY A 282 17.53 -5.90 11.62
N ARG A 283 16.75 -5.81 10.54
CA ARG A 283 17.14 -6.17 9.17
C ARG A 283 17.42 -4.93 8.33
N LYS A 284 18.49 -4.97 7.57
CA LYS A 284 18.87 -3.92 6.61
C LYS A 284 18.28 -4.13 5.22
N SER A 285 17.89 -5.36 4.89
CA SER A 285 17.20 -5.72 3.66
C SER A 285 15.71 -5.91 3.93
N GLY A 286 14.88 -5.83 2.91
CA GLY A 286 13.46 -6.14 3.00
C GLY A 286 13.21 -7.59 3.46
N ILE A 287 12.03 -7.84 3.99
CA ILE A 287 11.62 -9.17 4.47
C ILE A 287 11.21 -10.03 3.28
N SER A 288 10.28 -9.54 2.44
CA SER A 288 9.90 -10.24 1.20
C SER A 288 9.74 -9.31 0.01
N ALA A 289 9.93 -9.84 -1.19
CA ALA A 289 9.62 -9.12 -2.42
C ALA A 289 8.13 -9.27 -2.78
N ILE A 290 7.58 -10.48 -2.62
CA ILE A 290 6.20 -10.82 -2.92
C ILE A 290 5.64 -11.57 -1.72
N SER A 291 4.65 -10.98 -1.03
CA SER A 291 3.97 -11.55 0.13
C SER A 291 2.46 -11.62 -0.14
N LEU A 292 1.92 -12.83 -0.24
CA LEU A 292 0.50 -13.08 -0.48
C LEU A 292 -0.07 -13.78 0.74
N GLU A 293 -0.82 -13.08 1.55
CA GLU A 293 -1.28 -13.52 2.86
C GLU A 293 -2.80 -13.53 2.93
N MET A 294 -3.36 -14.58 3.51
CA MET A 294 -4.78 -14.71 3.78
C MET A 294 -4.97 -15.32 5.16
N VAL A 295 -5.35 -14.53 6.17
CA VAL A 295 -5.36 -14.97 7.56
C VAL A 295 -6.60 -14.55 8.37
N ASP A 296 -7.50 -13.76 7.81
CA ASP A 296 -8.69 -13.25 8.50
C ASP A 296 -10.00 -13.60 7.75
N GLY A 297 -10.01 -14.72 7.02
CA GLY A 297 -11.22 -15.34 6.50
C GLY A 297 -11.68 -14.94 5.10
N GLY A 298 -11.00 -14.05 4.39
CA GLY A 298 -11.35 -13.64 3.02
C GLY A 298 -10.91 -14.62 1.93
N VAL A 299 -10.98 -14.16 0.69
CA VAL A 299 -10.59 -14.95 -0.50
C VAL A 299 -9.53 -14.20 -1.30
N LEU A 300 -8.46 -14.89 -1.70
CA LEU A 300 -7.48 -14.42 -2.68
C LEU A 300 -7.61 -15.27 -3.93
N GLU A 301 -8.03 -14.65 -5.03
CA GLU A 301 -8.25 -15.37 -6.28
C GLU A 301 -7.86 -14.54 -7.51
N ASN A 302 -7.41 -15.24 -8.56
CA ASN A 302 -7.03 -14.64 -9.84
C ASN A 302 -5.98 -13.53 -9.69
N VAL A 303 -4.81 -13.89 -9.14
CA VAL A 303 -3.68 -12.99 -8.92
C VAL A 303 -2.53 -13.34 -9.85
N ASN A 304 -2.06 -12.39 -10.62
CA ASN A 304 -0.91 -12.52 -11.51
C ASN A 304 0.20 -11.55 -11.12
N VAL A 305 1.41 -12.09 -10.90
CA VAL A 305 2.64 -11.32 -10.64
C VAL A 305 3.67 -11.67 -11.71
N ASN A 306 4.16 -10.71 -12.46
CA ASN A 306 4.99 -10.98 -13.62
C ASN A 306 6.10 -9.94 -13.81
N ASN A 307 7.25 -10.40 -14.31
CA ASN A 307 8.40 -9.57 -14.67
C ASN A 307 8.90 -8.72 -13.48
N ILE A 308 9.43 -9.40 -12.45
CA ILE A 308 9.92 -8.79 -11.21
C ILE A 308 11.44 -8.99 -11.13
N VAL A 309 12.18 -7.92 -10.89
CA VAL A 309 13.60 -7.94 -10.57
C VAL A 309 13.79 -7.60 -9.09
N VAL A 310 14.51 -8.44 -8.36
CA VAL A 310 14.72 -8.29 -6.92
C VAL A 310 16.21 -8.26 -6.61
N ASP A 311 16.62 -7.25 -5.89
CA ASP A 311 17.94 -7.17 -5.28
C ASP A 311 17.80 -7.08 -3.76
N GLY A 312 18.13 -8.17 -3.06
CA GLY A 312 18.16 -8.25 -1.60
C GLY A 312 16.80 -8.22 -0.90
N THR A 313 16.28 -9.37 -0.57
CA THR A 313 15.22 -9.57 0.45
C THR A 313 15.57 -10.78 1.28
N GLU A 314 15.01 -10.95 2.45
CA GLU A 314 15.27 -12.14 3.27
C GLU A 314 14.65 -13.39 2.64
N SER A 315 13.37 -13.30 2.23
CA SER A 315 12.62 -14.35 1.55
C SER A 315 11.93 -13.76 0.31
N PRO A 316 12.29 -14.14 -0.92
CA PRO A 316 11.74 -13.52 -2.12
C PRO A 316 10.23 -13.68 -2.30
N ILE A 317 9.69 -14.88 -2.00
CA ILE A 317 8.29 -15.23 -2.23
C ILE A 317 7.71 -15.91 -1.00
N PHE A 318 6.62 -15.37 -0.50
CA PHE A 318 5.87 -15.86 0.64
C PHE A 318 4.38 -15.93 0.30
N ILE A 319 3.80 -17.14 0.34
CA ILE A 319 2.36 -17.36 0.16
C ILE A 319 1.85 -18.09 1.41
N ARG A 320 0.90 -17.48 2.12
CA ARG A 320 0.42 -18.01 3.40
C ARG A 320 -1.10 -17.92 3.53
N LEU A 321 -1.72 -19.09 3.69
CA LEU A 321 -3.05 -19.21 4.27
C LEU A 321 -2.90 -19.56 5.75
N GLY A 322 -3.43 -18.72 6.63
CA GLY A 322 -3.47 -18.91 8.07
C GLY A 322 -4.88 -18.68 8.61
N ASN A 323 -5.03 -18.67 9.93
CA ASN A 323 -6.33 -18.48 10.58
C ASN A 323 -6.15 -17.62 11.85
N ARG A 324 -5.63 -16.41 11.68
CA ARG A 324 -5.58 -15.41 12.75
C ARG A 324 -6.98 -15.01 13.16
N ALA A 325 -7.91 -15.03 12.22
CA ALA A 325 -9.34 -14.84 12.41
C ALA A 325 -9.70 -13.53 13.12
N ARG A 326 -8.99 -12.43 12.81
CA ARG A 326 -9.29 -11.12 13.38
C ARG A 326 -10.44 -10.46 12.61
N GLY A 327 -11.53 -10.17 13.32
CA GLY A 327 -12.69 -9.49 12.75
C GLY A 327 -12.41 -8.01 12.42
N TYR A 328 -13.12 -7.48 11.43
CA TYR A 328 -13.04 -6.07 11.04
C TYR A 328 -13.75 -5.13 12.01
N LYS A 329 -14.49 -5.68 12.95
CA LYS A 329 -15.23 -4.96 13.99
C LYS A 329 -15.03 -5.65 15.33
N GLU A 330 -14.94 -4.87 16.39
CA GLU A 330 -14.85 -5.40 17.75
C GLU A 330 -16.03 -6.33 18.07
N GLY A 331 -15.73 -7.46 18.71
CA GLY A 331 -16.71 -8.50 19.06
C GLY A 331 -17.20 -9.36 17.89
N LEU A 332 -16.72 -9.13 16.66
CA LEU A 332 -17.07 -9.97 15.51
C LEU A 332 -16.13 -11.17 15.43
N ALA A 333 -16.68 -12.37 15.49
CA ALA A 333 -15.94 -13.61 15.23
C ALA A 333 -15.82 -13.87 13.72
N VAL A 334 -14.61 -14.17 13.26
CA VAL A 334 -14.37 -14.75 11.94
C VAL A 334 -14.39 -16.27 12.10
N THR A 335 -15.35 -16.94 11.48
CA THR A 335 -15.62 -18.37 11.68
C THR A 335 -15.13 -19.25 10.54
N ASN A 336 -14.74 -18.64 9.41
CA ASN A 336 -14.22 -19.33 8.24
C ASN A 336 -12.71 -19.12 8.12
N VAL A 337 -12.02 -20.18 7.73
CA VAL A 337 -10.65 -20.08 7.22
C VAL A 337 -10.75 -19.49 5.81
N GLY A 338 -9.89 -18.55 5.47
CA GLY A 338 -9.87 -17.97 4.13
C GLY A 338 -9.50 -18.96 3.04
N LYS A 339 -9.39 -18.48 1.80
CA LYS A 339 -9.01 -19.27 0.64
C LYS A 339 -7.94 -18.54 -0.18
N ILE A 340 -6.94 -19.29 -0.68
CA ILE A 340 -6.01 -18.83 -1.72
C ILE A 340 -6.17 -19.75 -2.92
N ASP A 341 -6.55 -19.19 -4.08
CA ASP A 341 -6.83 -19.96 -5.28
C ASP A 341 -6.46 -19.17 -6.55
N GLY A 342 -5.69 -19.79 -7.44
CA GLY A 342 -5.39 -19.18 -8.74
C GLY A 342 -4.35 -18.05 -8.67
N VAL A 343 -3.14 -18.36 -8.20
CA VAL A 343 -1.99 -17.46 -8.21
C VAL A 343 -0.99 -17.87 -9.28
N ARG A 344 -0.60 -16.93 -10.12
CA ARG A 344 0.52 -17.10 -11.04
C ARG A 344 1.63 -16.11 -10.74
N ILE A 345 2.86 -16.61 -10.55
CA ILE A 345 4.07 -15.80 -10.42
C ILE A 345 5.03 -16.22 -11.51
N SER A 346 5.45 -15.28 -12.37
CA SER A 346 6.29 -15.62 -13.51
C SER A 346 7.36 -14.56 -13.82
N ASN A 347 8.45 -14.98 -14.46
CA ASN A 347 9.54 -14.11 -14.87
C ASN A 347 10.12 -13.30 -13.69
N VAL A 348 10.54 -13.99 -12.63
CA VAL A 348 11.13 -13.37 -11.44
C VAL A 348 12.63 -13.67 -11.38
N ARG A 349 13.42 -12.61 -11.27
CA ARG A 349 14.86 -12.72 -11.09
C ARG A 349 15.31 -12.11 -9.77
N VAL A 350 15.91 -12.90 -8.91
CA VAL A 350 16.35 -12.53 -7.57
C VAL A 350 17.85 -12.64 -7.44
N ARG A 351 18.48 -11.63 -6.84
CA ARG A 351 19.87 -11.65 -6.39
C ARG A 351 19.97 -11.24 -4.93
N ASN A 352 21.04 -11.65 -4.26
CA ASN A 352 21.37 -11.24 -2.90
C ASN A 352 20.26 -11.52 -1.87
N ALA A 353 19.44 -12.55 -2.08
CA ALA A 353 18.44 -12.95 -1.09
C ALA A 353 19.08 -13.52 0.18
N GLY A 354 18.37 -13.43 1.29
CA GLY A 354 18.77 -14.07 2.56
C GLY A 354 18.65 -15.59 2.50
N PRO A 355 19.13 -16.30 3.54
CA PRO A 355 19.13 -17.75 3.56
C PRO A 355 17.80 -18.41 3.95
N THR A 356 16.76 -17.63 4.25
CA THR A 356 15.48 -18.16 4.76
C THR A 356 14.85 -19.19 3.82
N GLY A 357 14.78 -18.90 2.51
CA GLY A 357 14.04 -19.67 1.51
C GLY A 357 12.66 -19.09 1.27
N CYS A 358 11.93 -19.61 0.27
CA CYS A 358 10.55 -19.23 -0.06
C CYS A 358 9.56 -20.24 0.53
N SER A 359 8.30 -19.80 0.77
CA SER A 359 7.29 -20.74 1.25
C SER A 359 5.92 -20.53 0.59
N ILE A 360 5.20 -21.65 0.44
CA ILE A 360 3.81 -21.72 -0.03
C ILE A 360 3.07 -22.64 0.94
N THR A 361 2.28 -22.06 1.85
CA THR A 361 1.71 -22.82 2.96
C THR A 361 0.23 -22.57 3.16
N GLY A 362 -0.53 -23.68 3.13
CA GLY A 362 -1.90 -23.75 3.62
C GLY A 362 -1.96 -24.19 5.08
N LEU A 363 -3.12 -24.71 5.48
CA LEU A 363 -3.39 -25.35 6.77
C LEU A 363 -3.94 -26.76 6.56
N PRO A 364 -3.84 -27.66 7.55
CA PRO A 364 -4.47 -28.96 7.49
C PRO A 364 -5.97 -28.85 7.15
N GLY A 365 -6.39 -29.48 6.06
CA GLY A 365 -7.77 -29.43 5.55
C GLY A 365 -8.13 -28.15 4.75
N TYR A 366 -7.24 -27.15 4.72
CA TYR A 366 -7.42 -25.91 3.96
C TYR A 366 -6.17 -25.63 3.10
N PRO A 367 -6.04 -26.32 1.97
CA PRO A 367 -4.87 -26.14 1.10
C PRO A 367 -4.90 -24.78 0.38
N VAL A 368 -3.71 -24.29 0.02
CA VAL A 368 -3.60 -23.29 -1.04
C VAL A 368 -3.71 -24.01 -2.39
N GLU A 369 -4.44 -23.43 -3.35
CA GLU A 369 -4.83 -24.12 -4.57
C GLU A 369 -4.41 -23.38 -5.84
N ASN A 370 -4.11 -24.15 -6.90
CA ASN A 370 -3.84 -23.62 -8.24
C ASN A 370 -2.73 -22.56 -8.28
N ILE A 371 -1.56 -22.90 -7.71
CA ILE A 371 -0.39 -22.01 -7.65
C ILE A 371 0.57 -22.39 -8.76
N HIS A 372 0.89 -21.47 -9.65
CA HIS A 372 1.81 -21.70 -10.74
C HIS A 372 2.99 -20.72 -10.70
N LEU A 373 4.20 -21.25 -10.53
CA LEU A 373 5.46 -20.52 -10.57
C LEU A 373 6.22 -20.89 -11.84
N ASP A 374 6.60 -19.89 -12.65
CA ASP A 374 7.18 -20.11 -13.96
C ASP A 374 8.34 -19.16 -14.23
N ASN A 375 9.47 -19.68 -14.74
CA ASN A 375 10.64 -18.90 -15.10
C ASN A 375 11.16 -18.02 -13.94
N ILE A 376 11.57 -18.66 -12.84
CA ILE A 376 12.06 -18.00 -11.63
C ILE A 376 13.50 -18.39 -11.38
N SER A 377 14.40 -17.41 -11.27
CA SER A 377 15.80 -17.59 -10.90
C SER A 377 16.08 -16.89 -9.57
N ILE A 378 16.52 -17.64 -8.56
CA ILE A 378 16.83 -17.14 -7.22
C ILE A 378 18.29 -17.43 -6.91
N HIS A 379 19.05 -16.38 -6.66
CA HIS A 379 20.40 -16.45 -6.13
C HIS A 379 20.42 -15.86 -4.72
N HIS A 380 20.73 -16.69 -3.72
CA HIS A 380 20.71 -16.32 -2.32
C HIS A 380 22.00 -16.72 -1.59
N LYS A 381 22.18 -16.24 -0.36
CA LYS A 381 23.42 -16.43 0.40
C LYS A 381 23.77 -17.88 0.68
N GLY A 382 22.78 -18.74 0.87
CA GLY A 382 23.02 -20.11 1.30
C GLY A 382 23.65 -20.20 2.70
N GLY A 383 24.52 -21.17 2.90
CA GLY A 383 25.34 -21.30 4.12
C GLY A 383 24.66 -22.06 5.26
N VAL A 384 23.54 -22.74 5.01
CA VAL A 384 22.89 -23.56 6.03
C VAL A 384 23.58 -24.93 6.08
N THR A 385 24.15 -25.24 7.26
CA THR A 385 24.84 -26.53 7.51
C THR A 385 23.85 -27.61 7.96
N ALA A 386 24.31 -28.88 8.02
CA ALA A 386 23.48 -29.98 8.49
C ALA A 386 22.99 -29.80 9.94
N GLU A 387 23.79 -29.14 10.78
CA GLU A 387 23.46 -28.89 12.18
C GLU A 387 22.45 -27.75 12.32
N ALA A 388 22.47 -26.77 11.38
CA ALA A 388 21.59 -25.60 11.38
C ALA A 388 20.28 -25.82 10.60
N MET A 389 20.21 -26.90 9.80
CA MET A 389 19.04 -27.23 9.02
C MET A 389 17.87 -27.64 9.93
N PRO A 390 16.67 -27.01 9.81
CA PRO A 390 15.50 -27.47 10.55
C PRO A 390 15.10 -28.87 10.15
N LYS A 391 14.66 -29.67 11.14
CA LYS A 391 14.14 -31.03 10.84
C LYS A 391 12.81 -30.88 10.07
N ILE A 392 12.63 -31.68 9.05
CA ILE A 392 11.46 -31.64 8.18
C ILE A 392 10.18 -31.93 8.97
N GLU A 393 10.23 -32.94 9.88
CA GLU A 393 9.10 -33.36 10.70
C GLU A 393 8.66 -32.23 11.67
N GLU A 394 9.63 -31.53 12.29
CA GLU A 394 9.34 -30.38 13.17
C GLU A 394 8.75 -29.22 12.40
N SER A 395 9.31 -28.92 11.22
CA SER A 395 8.79 -27.89 10.31
C SER A 395 7.41 -28.25 9.77
N ALA A 396 7.12 -29.53 9.55
CA ALA A 396 5.82 -30.01 9.11
C ALA A 396 4.74 -29.84 10.18
N ALA A 397 5.11 -29.97 11.46
CA ALA A 397 4.18 -29.86 12.59
C ALA A 397 3.94 -28.42 13.08
N ASP A 398 4.84 -27.48 12.76
CA ASP A 398 4.75 -26.09 13.24
C ASP A 398 3.80 -25.23 12.37
N GLU A 399 2.51 -25.36 12.59
CA GLU A 399 1.49 -24.69 11.78
C GLU A 399 1.42 -23.18 12.00
N ARG A 400 1.67 -22.68 13.17
CA ARG A 400 1.52 -21.26 13.54
C ARG A 400 0.23 -20.64 13.00
N GLU A 401 -0.84 -21.40 13.06
CA GLU A 401 -2.14 -21.08 12.43
C GLU A 401 -2.62 -19.66 12.72
N LYS A 402 -2.51 -19.23 13.99
CA LYS A 402 -3.00 -17.92 14.48
C LYS A 402 -1.95 -16.83 14.54
N SER A 403 -0.72 -17.15 14.17
CA SER A 403 0.39 -16.18 14.23
C SER A 403 0.22 -15.08 13.19
N TYR A 404 0.83 -13.92 13.46
CA TYR A 404 1.02 -12.89 12.46
C TYR A 404 1.84 -13.47 11.30
N PRO A 405 1.36 -13.41 10.06
CA PRO A 405 2.09 -13.95 8.91
C PRO A 405 3.26 -13.02 8.55
N GLU A 406 4.42 -13.61 8.45
CA GLU A 406 5.62 -12.93 8.01
C GLU A 406 6.57 -13.97 7.39
N ALA A 407 7.22 -13.65 6.29
CA ALA A 407 8.06 -14.60 5.56
C ALA A 407 9.17 -15.23 6.43
N THR A 408 9.54 -14.56 7.51
CA THR A 408 10.55 -15.00 8.47
C THR A 408 9.98 -15.65 9.74
N MET A 409 8.68 -15.92 9.78
CA MET A 409 7.99 -16.41 10.98
C MET A 409 8.54 -17.75 11.50
N TRP A 410 9.07 -18.59 10.63
CA TRP A 410 9.69 -19.86 10.99
C TRP A 410 11.22 -19.80 11.07
N GLY A 411 11.85 -18.65 10.79
CA GLY A 411 13.29 -18.55 10.62
C GLY A 411 13.75 -19.22 9.32
N VAL A 412 14.88 -19.91 9.36
CA VAL A 412 15.39 -20.69 8.22
C VAL A 412 14.43 -21.84 7.92
N LEU A 413 14.06 -22.01 6.66
CA LEU A 413 13.18 -23.10 6.21
C LEU A 413 13.97 -24.37 5.88
N PRO A 414 13.32 -25.56 5.87
CA PRO A 414 14.01 -26.82 5.53
C PRO A 414 14.36 -26.94 4.04
N ALA A 415 13.90 -26.02 3.19
CA ALA A 415 14.24 -25.93 1.77
C ALA A 415 15.00 -24.63 1.48
N LYS A 416 16.03 -24.68 0.65
CA LYS A 416 16.73 -23.47 0.19
C LYS A 416 15.98 -22.72 -0.93
N GLY A 417 15.15 -23.41 -1.68
CA GLY A 417 14.25 -22.84 -2.69
C GLY A 417 12.84 -22.68 -2.13
N PHE A 418 12.02 -23.72 -2.18
CA PHE A 418 10.61 -23.65 -1.81
C PHE A 418 10.21 -24.72 -0.79
N PHE A 419 9.68 -24.27 0.33
CA PHE A 419 8.97 -25.09 1.31
C PHE A 419 7.47 -25.00 1.03
N VAL A 420 6.87 -26.12 0.61
CA VAL A 420 5.46 -26.19 0.22
C VAL A 420 4.72 -27.14 1.17
N ARG A 421 3.62 -26.66 1.75
CA ARG A 421 2.86 -27.42 2.73
C ARG A 421 1.36 -27.16 2.60
N HIS A 422 0.56 -28.25 2.69
CA HIS A 422 -0.89 -28.18 2.55
C HIS A 422 -1.31 -27.43 1.29
N ALA A 423 -1.02 -28.01 0.14
CA ALA A 423 -1.26 -27.39 -1.14
C ALA A 423 -1.85 -28.37 -2.15
N ARG A 424 -2.57 -27.84 -3.15
CA ARG A 424 -3.15 -28.61 -4.25
C ARG A 424 -2.85 -27.94 -5.57
N ASN A 425 -2.52 -28.73 -6.60
CA ASN A 425 -2.21 -28.27 -7.94
C ASN A 425 -1.18 -27.12 -7.94
N VAL A 426 0.01 -27.40 -7.36
CA VAL A 426 1.15 -26.48 -7.39
C VAL A 426 2.09 -26.90 -8.51
N LYS A 427 2.38 -25.99 -9.42
CA LYS A 427 3.25 -26.23 -10.58
C LYS A 427 4.46 -25.33 -10.53
N PHE A 428 5.63 -25.97 -10.71
CA PHE A 428 6.91 -25.29 -10.88
C PHE A 428 7.45 -25.58 -12.28
N THR A 429 7.70 -24.54 -13.05
CA THR A 429 8.25 -24.62 -14.40
C THR A 429 9.48 -23.74 -14.49
N ASN A 430 10.58 -24.25 -15.00
CA ASN A 430 11.83 -23.51 -15.21
C ASN A 430 12.26 -22.70 -13.96
N ILE A 431 12.54 -23.42 -12.85
CA ILE A 431 12.99 -22.85 -11.58
C ILE A 431 14.47 -23.12 -11.40
N GLU A 432 15.24 -22.05 -11.19
CA GLU A 432 16.68 -22.10 -10.94
C GLU A 432 16.97 -21.56 -9.54
N ILE A 433 17.67 -22.34 -8.70
CA ILE A 433 18.09 -21.96 -7.35
C ILE A 433 19.60 -22.06 -7.27
N GLN A 434 20.25 -20.94 -6.97
CA GLN A 434 21.70 -20.87 -6.78
C GLN A 434 22.02 -20.26 -5.40
N THR A 435 23.15 -20.68 -4.83
CA THR A 435 23.64 -20.18 -3.54
C THR A 435 25.07 -19.68 -3.64
N GLU A 436 25.41 -18.61 -2.91
CA GLU A 436 26.79 -18.11 -2.81
C GLU A 436 27.69 -19.05 -1.98
N GLN A 437 27.13 -19.61 -0.91
CA GLN A 437 27.79 -20.55 -0.02
C GLN A 437 27.15 -21.92 -0.16
N GLU A 438 27.90 -22.96 0.11
CA GLU A 438 27.34 -24.30 0.15
C GLU A 438 26.17 -24.37 1.12
N ASP A 439 25.10 -25.05 0.71
CA ASP A 439 23.85 -25.18 1.47
C ASP A 439 23.32 -26.59 1.31
N VAL A 440 23.23 -27.30 2.42
CA VAL A 440 22.89 -28.74 2.42
C VAL A 440 21.40 -29.02 2.16
N ARG A 441 20.55 -28.02 2.19
CA ARG A 441 19.11 -28.19 1.99
C ARG A 441 18.77 -28.53 0.55
N ASP A 442 17.70 -29.27 0.37
CA ASP A 442 17.11 -29.50 -0.95
C ASP A 442 16.49 -28.19 -1.52
N ASN A 443 16.37 -28.12 -2.84
CA ASN A 443 15.69 -27.00 -3.49
C ASN A 443 14.19 -26.95 -3.15
N PHE A 444 13.58 -28.12 -2.97
CA PHE A 444 12.14 -28.25 -2.70
C PHE A 444 11.91 -29.23 -1.56
N VAL A 445 11.07 -28.85 -0.61
CA VAL A 445 10.50 -29.74 0.40
C VAL A 445 8.98 -29.59 0.33
N MET A 446 8.29 -30.69 0.02
CA MET A 446 6.83 -30.72 -0.19
C MET A 446 6.17 -31.66 0.80
N ILE A 447 5.17 -31.17 1.56
CA ILE A 447 4.47 -31.92 2.60
C ILE A 447 2.96 -31.73 2.41
N ASP A 448 2.21 -32.84 2.33
CA ASP A 448 0.77 -32.83 2.06
C ASP A 448 0.42 -31.94 0.84
N VAL A 449 1.12 -32.24 -0.28
CA VAL A 449 0.89 -31.60 -1.57
C VAL A 449 0.19 -32.60 -2.49
N LYS A 450 -0.93 -32.21 -3.08
CA LYS A 450 -1.74 -33.03 -4.00
C LYS A 450 -1.75 -32.45 -5.40
N GLU A 451 -1.81 -33.32 -6.40
CA GLU A 451 -1.96 -32.93 -7.80
C GLU A 451 -3.37 -32.33 -8.08
#